data_be04bef2f370c692ed73830c1cf4e05a
#
_entry.id   be04bef2f370c692ed73830c1cf4e05a
#
_cell.length_a   1.000
_cell.length_b   1.000
_cell.length_c   1.000
_cell.angle_alpha   90.00
_cell.angle_beta   90.00
_cell.angle_gamma   90.00
#
_symmetry.space_group_name_H-M   'P 1'
#
loop_
_entity.id
_entity.type
_entity.pdbx_description
1 polymer ?
#
loop_
_entity_poly.entity_id
_entity_poly.type
_entity_poly.pdbx_seq_one_letter_code
_entity_poly.pdbx_strand_id
1 'polypeptide(L)'
;MAIILDADVLIRGEKGTFNLQQWVAARPTEQFEVAAVTVAEFWHGVERATGARRAKRKQYLQTILASLPVIPYTEQTAYEHARVWAELESAGEMIGYYDIIVAATALERGSKVATFNLRHFAQVKGLAVIEPR
;
A
#
# COMPACT_ATOMS: atom_id res chain seq x y z
N MET A 1 4.90 13.72 -7.96
CA MET A 1 5.33 12.49 -7.28
C MET A 1 4.11 11.64 -6.98
N ALA A 2 4.21 10.36 -7.20
CA ALA A 2 3.10 9.45 -6.92
C ALA A 2 3.06 9.04 -5.44
N ILE A 3 1.89 8.65 -5.00
CA ILE A 3 1.66 8.17 -3.63
C ILE A 3 1.10 6.75 -3.73
N ILE A 4 1.80 5.80 -3.14
CA ILE A 4 1.35 4.41 -3.06
C ILE A 4 0.55 4.25 -1.76
N LEU A 5 -0.68 3.75 -1.89
CA LEU A 5 -1.57 3.53 -0.76
C LEU A 5 -1.29 2.16 -0.13
N ASP A 6 -0.96 2.14 1.16
CA ASP A 6 -0.81 0.89 1.89
C ASP A 6 -2.19 0.25 2.14
N ALA A 7 -2.19 -1.06 2.40
CA ALA A 7 -3.42 -1.82 2.60
C ALA A 7 -4.28 -1.27 3.74
N ASP A 8 -3.67 -0.76 4.82
CA ASP A 8 -4.42 -0.23 5.95
C ASP A 8 -5.26 1.00 5.58
N VAL A 9 -4.78 1.80 4.61
CA VAL A 9 -5.52 2.96 4.10
C VAL A 9 -6.78 2.48 3.38
N LEU A 10 -6.66 1.45 2.55
CA LEU A 10 -7.80 0.86 1.84
C LEU A 10 -8.78 0.22 2.81
N ILE A 11 -8.27 -0.50 3.81
CA ILE A 11 -9.10 -1.19 4.79
C ILE A 11 -9.87 -0.18 5.65
N ARG A 12 -9.23 0.89 6.11
CA ARG A 12 -9.91 1.94 6.88
C ARG A 12 -10.93 2.68 6.04
N GLY A 13 -10.65 2.87 4.75
CA GLY A 13 -11.62 3.44 3.82
C GLY A 13 -12.85 2.57 3.68
N GLU A 14 -12.66 1.27 3.57
CA GLU A 14 -13.76 0.31 3.49
C GLU A 14 -14.60 0.29 4.77
N LYS A 15 -13.94 0.33 5.94
CA LYS A 15 -14.62 0.31 7.24
C LYS A 15 -15.29 1.63 7.60
N GLY A 16 -15.02 2.70 6.85
CA GLY A 16 -15.57 4.01 7.11
C GLY A 16 -14.91 4.79 8.24
N THR A 17 -13.77 4.30 8.75
CA THR A 17 -12.99 5.01 9.78
C THR A 17 -12.08 6.08 9.20
N PHE A 18 -11.94 6.11 7.88
CA PHE A 18 -11.19 7.11 7.14
C PHE A 18 -11.89 7.36 5.81
N ASN A 19 -12.08 8.62 5.44
CA ASN A 19 -12.71 8.97 4.18
C ASN A 19 -11.64 9.08 3.08
N LEU A 20 -11.30 7.95 2.47
CA LEU A 20 -10.29 7.85 1.42
C LEU A 20 -10.65 8.72 0.22
N GLN A 21 -11.90 8.67 -0.21
CA GLN A 21 -12.37 9.39 -1.39
C GLN A 21 -12.19 10.90 -1.22
N GLN A 22 -12.54 11.44 -0.06
CA GLN A 22 -12.38 12.86 0.25
C GLN A 22 -10.90 13.24 0.31
N TRP A 23 -10.08 12.40 0.93
CA TRP A 23 -8.66 12.67 1.07
C TRP A 23 -7.97 12.71 -0.30
N VAL A 24 -8.29 11.78 -1.19
CA VAL A 24 -7.77 11.75 -2.56
C VAL A 24 -8.27 12.96 -3.35
N ALA A 25 -9.56 13.30 -3.24
CA ALA A 25 -10.15 14.43 -3.96
C ALA A 25 -9.53 15.77 -3.54
N ALA A 26 -9.07 15.88 -2.31
CA ALA A 26 -8.40 17.09 -1.81
C ALA A 26 -6.98 17.27 -2.37
N ARG A 27 -6.48 16.29 -3.10
CA ARG A 27 -5.11 16.29 -3.66
C ARG A 27 -5.14 16.05 -5.17
N PRO A 28 -5.73 16.98 -5.95
CA PRO A 28 -5.96 16.74 -7.38
C PRO A 28 -4.69 16.71 -8.22
N THR A 29 -3.57 17.22 -7.70
CA THR A 29 -2.29 17.20 -8.41
C THR A 29 -1.43 15.98 -8.10
N GLU A 30 -1.85 15.16 -7.13
CA GLU A 30 -1.13 13.94 -6.78
C GLU A 30 -1.63 12.76 -7.60
N GLN A 31 -0.74 11.81 -7.85
CA GLN A 31 -1.10 10.55 -8.48
C GLN A 31 -1.11 9.47 -7.41
N PHE A 32 -2.18 8.67 -7.38
CA PHE A 32 -2.32 7.60 -6.41
C PHE A 32 -2.18 6.25 -7.10
N GLU A 33 -1.47 5.34 -6.45
CA GLU A 33 -1.16 4.02 -6.99
C GLU A 33 -1.29 2.96 -5.90
N VAL A 34 -1.44 1.71 -6.31
CA VAL A 34 -1.52 0.57 -5.41
C VAL A 34 -0.51 -0.48 -5.87
N ALA A 35 0.30 -0.99 -4.96
CA ALA A 35 1.22 -2.08 -5.28
C ALA A 35 0.44 -3.39 -5.48
N ALA A 36 0.91 -4.26 -6.37
CA ALA A 36 0.23 -5.54 -6.64
C ALA A 36 0.08 -6.39 -5.37
N VAL A 37 1.07 -6.37 -4.47
CA VAL A 37 0.98 -7.11 -3.22
C VAL A 37 -0.16 -6.61 -2.33
N THR A 38 -0.48 -5.33 -2.40
CA THR A 38 -1.59 -4.74 -1.63
C THR A 38 -2.93 -5.28 -2.12
N VAL A 39 -3.05 -5.52 -3.42
CA VAL A 39 -4.24 -6.19 -3.97
C VAL A 39 -4.37 -7.58 -3.36
N ALA A 40 -3.28 -8.33 -3.26
CA ALA A 40 -3.29 -9.67 -2.66
C ALA A 40 -3.70 -9.62 -1.19
N GLU A 41 -3.17 -8.66 -0.42
CA GLU A 41 -3.54 -8.50 0.98
C GLU A 41 -5.03 -8.23 1.16
N PHE A 42 -5.57 -7.29 0.40
CA PHE A 42 -6.99 -6.96 0.47
C PHE A 42 -7.85 -8.12 0.00
N TRP A 43 -7.49 -8.73 -1.14
CA TRP A 43 -8.26 -9.81 -1.74
C TRP A 43 -8.25 -11.08 -0.88
N HIS A 44 -7.19 -11.30 -0.10
CA HIS A 44 -7.16 -12.37 0.89
C HIS A 44 -8.35 -12.25 1.84
N GLY A 45 -8.66 -11.03 2.27
CA GLY A 45 -9.85 -10.77 3.08
C GLY A 45 -11.15 -11.06 2.35
N VAL A 46 -11.20 -10.79 1.04
CA VAL A 46 -12.36 -11.13 0.20
C VAL A 46 -12.54 -12.65 0.14
N GLU A 47 -11.46 -13.38 -0.10
CA GLU A 47 -11.50 -14.84 -0.17
C GLU A 47 -11.97 -15.49 1.14
N ARG A 48 -11.63 -14.89 2.27
CA ARG A 48 -12.04 -15.40 3.59
C ARG A 48 -13.44 -15.00 3.99
N ALA A 49 -14.02 -14.00 3.34
CA ALA A 49 -15.38 -13.55 3.62
C ALA A 49 -16.41 -14.39 2.87
N THR A 50 -17.65 -14.36 3.34
CA THR A 50 -18.76 -15.08 2.72
C THR A 50 -19.97 -14.16 2.58
N GLY A 51 -20.90 -14.54 1.68
CA GLY A 51 -22.18 -13.89 1.52
C GLY A 51 -22.08 -12.42 1.15
N ALA A 52 -22.93 -11.61 1.77
CA ALA A 52 -23.02 -10.18 1.48
C ALA A 52 -21.74 -9.42 1.82
N ARG A 53 -21.03 -9.85 2.86
CA ARG A 53 -19.78 -9.22 3.26
C ARG A 53 -18.71 -9.40 2.18
N ARG A 54 -18.61 -10.60 1.60
CA ARG A 54 -17.68 -10.88 0.51
C ARG A 54 -17.99 -10.00 -0.70
N ALA A 55 -19.24 -9.95 -1.09
CA ALA A 55 -19.67 -9.15 -2.24
C ALA A 55 -19.36 -7.67 -2.05
N LYS A 56 -19.60 -7.16 -0.85
CA LYS A 56 -19.33 -5.75 -0.51
C LYS A 56 -17.84 -5.43 -0.56
N ARG A 57 -17.01 -6.27 0.02
CA ARG A 57 -15.56 -6.06 0.01
C ARG A 57 -14.98 -6.14 -1.41
N LYS A 58 -15.44 -7.11 -2.16
CA LYS A 58 -15.04 -7.29 -3.57
C LYS A 58 -15.39 -6.05 -4.38
N GLN A 59 -16.60 -5.55 -4.25
CA GLN A 59 -17.06 -4.38 -4.98
C GLN A 59 -16.27 -3.12 -4.59
N TYR A 60 -15.97 -2.95 -3.31
CA TYR A 60 -15.17 -1.84 -2.83
C TYR A 60 -13.80 -1.82 -3.51
N LEU A 61 -13.08 -2.94 -3.51
CA LEU A 61 -11.77 -3.01 -4.12
C LEU A 61 -11.83 -2.79 -5.62
N GLN A 62 -12.81 -3.39 -6.29
CA GLN A 62 -12.98 -3.21 -7.74
C GLN A 62 -13.24 -1.74 -8.11
N THR A 63 -14.00 -1.03 -7.29
CA THR A 63 -14.23 0.40 -7.47
C THR A 63 -12.93 1.21 -7.34
N ILE A 64 -12.13 0.90 -6.31
CA ILE A 64 -10.83 1.54 -6.10
C ILE A 64 -9.92 1.29 -7.31
N LEU A 65 -9.78 0.03 -7.73
CA LEU A 65 -8.85 -0.35 -8.79
C LEU A 65 -9.29 0.13 -10.18
N ALA A 66 -10.55 0.53 -10.34
CA ALA A 66 -11.03 1.10 -11.60
C ALA A 66 -10.39 2.46 -11.89
N SER A 67 -9.94 3.18 -10.85
CA SER A 67 -9.38 4.53 -11.00
C SER A 67 -7.92 4.65 -10.57
N LEU A 68 -7.33 3.60 -10.01
CA LEU A 68 -5.95 3.62 -9.54
C LEU A 68 -5.11 2.56 -10.25
N PRO A 69 -3.95 2.94 -10.80
CA PRO A 69 -3.07 1.94 -11.40
C PRO A 69 -2.52 0.98 -10.34
N VAL A 70 -2.43 -0.27 -10.72
CA VAL A 70 -1.78 -1.31 -9.92
C VAL A 70 -0.35 -1.46 -10.44
N ILE A 71 0.61 -1.28 -9.55
CA ILE A 71 2.03 -1.35 -9.90
C ILE A 71 2.53 -2.78 -9.74
N PRO A 72 3.01 -3.41 -10.83
CA PRO A 72 3.43 -4.80 -10.78
C PRO A 72 4.75 -4.97 -10.03
N TYR A 73 4.94 -6.18 -9.49
CA TYR A 73 6.22 -6.59 -8.94
C TYR A 73 7.11 -7.10 -10.10
N THR A 74 8.15 -6.35 -10.42
CA THR A 74 9.05 -6.67 -11.52
C THR A 74 10.41 -7.12 -11.01
N GLU A 75 11.30 -7.45 -11.93
CA GLU A 75 12.69 -7.76 -11.57
C GLU A 75 13.36 -6.60 -10.83
N GLN A 76 13.09 -5.36 -11.25
CA GLN A 76 13.64 -4.18 -10.58
C GLN A 76 13.09 -4.06 -9.16
N THR A 77 11.82 -4.36 -8.96
CA THR A 77 11.23 -4.40 -7.62
C THR A 77 11.93 -5.44 -6.76
N ALA A 78 12.29 -6.58 -7.35
CA ALA A 78 12.98 -7.66 -6.63
C ALA A 78 14.34 -7.22 -6.10
N TYR A 79 15.09 -6.44 -6.87
CA TYR A 79 16.39 -5.92 -6.41
C TYR A 79 16.23 -4.95 -5.24
N GLU A 80 15.27 -4.04 -5.34
CA GLU A 80 14.98 -3.11 -4.23
C GLU A 80 14.47 -3.86 -3.00
N HIS A 81 13.62 -4.85 -3.21
CA HIS A 81 13.08 -5.69 -2.15
C HIS A 81 14.22 -6.39 -1.38
N ALA A 82 15.16 -7.00 -2.10
CA ALA A 82 16.29 -7.68 -1.49
C ALA A 82 17.18 -6.70 -0.71
N ARG A 83 17.41 -5.50 -1.24
CA ARG A 83 18.22 -4.48 -0.59
C ARG A 83 17.59 -4.01 0.72
N VAL A 84 16.30 -3.67 0.68
CA VAL A 84 15.58 -3.22 1.88
C VAL A 84 15.55 -4.32 2.94
N TRP A 85 15.27 -5.54 2.52
CA TRP A 85 15.23 -6.69 3.39
C TRP A 85 16.58 -6.90 4.11
N ALA A 86 17.67 -6.88 3.37
CA ALA A 86 19.01 -7.04 3.94
C ALA A 86 19.36 -5.91 4.91
N GLU A 87 19.01 -4.67 4.59
CA GLU A 87 19.26 -3.52 5.46
C GLU A 87 18.48 -3.64 6.77
N LEU A 88 17.22 -4.01 6.71
CA LEU A 88 16.40 -4.17 7.91
C LEU A 88 16.88 -5.32 8.78
N GLU A 89 17.26 -6.44 8.18
CA GLU A 89 17.86 -7.56 8.91
C GLU A 89 19.13 -7.14 9.64
N SER A 90 20.02 -6.45 8.94
CA SER A 90 21.28 -5.98 9.47
C SER A 90 21.10 -5.03 10.65
N ALA A 91 20.08 -4.20 10.59
CA ALA A 91 19.77 -3.22 11.64
C ALA A 91 18.94 -3.81 12.78
N GLY A 92 18.45 -5.05 12.64
CA GLY A 92 17.56 -5.67 13.63
C GLY A 92 16.18 -5.01 13.69
N GLU A 93 15.72 -4.46 12.58
CA GLU A 93 14.50 -3.64 12.52
C GLU A 93 13.47 -4.19 11.54
N MET A 94 13.29 -5.51 11.51
CA MET A 94 12.39 -6.14 10.56
C MET A 94 10.95 -5.64 10.69
N ILE A 95 10.30 -5.47 9.54
CA ILE A 95 8.89 -5.16 9.42
C ILE A 95 8.19 -6.30 8.70
N GLY A 96 6.86 -6.23 8.53
CA GLY A 96 6.11 -7.30 7.86
C GLY A 96 6.58 -7.53 6.43
N TYR A 97 6.46 -8.77 5.95
CA TYR A 97 6.91 -9.16 4.62
C TYR A 97 6.27 -8.32 3.51
N TYR A 98 4.96 -8.08 3.61
CA TYR A 98 4.26 -7.29 2.60
C TYR A 98 4.62 -5.82 2.66
N ASP A 99 4.90 -5.31 3.85
CA ASP A 99 5.34 -3.92 4.03
C ASP A 99 6.68 -3.68 3.33
N ILE A 100 7.58 -4.65 3.40
CA ILE A 100 8.88 -4.56 2.68
C ILE A 100 8.64 -4.44 1.18
N ILE A 101 7.70 -5.21 0.64
CA ILE A 101 7.39 -5.21 -0.80
C ILE A 101 6.76 -3.86 -1.21
N VAL A 102 5.87 -3.33 -0.39
CA VAL A 102 5.27 -1.99 -0.63
C VAL A 102 6.37 -0.94 -0.63
N ALA A 103 7.26 -0.98 0.36
CA ALA A 103 8.39 -0.05 0.46
C ALA A 103 9.31 -0.14 -0.76
N ALA A 104 9.64 -1.36 -1.18
CA ALA A 104 10.48 -1.60 -2.35
C ALA A 104 9.84 -1.06 -3.63
N THR A 105 8.54 -1.25 -3.79
CA THR A 105 7.80 -0.72 -4.93
C THR A 105 7.87 0.80 -4.96
N ALA A 106 7.67 1.44 -3.81
CA ALA A 106 7.74 2.90 -3.70
C ALA A 106 9.14 3.43 -4.01
N LEU A 107 10.18 2.80 -3.46
CA LEU A 107 11.56 3.22 -3.70
C LEU A 107 11.95 3.10 -5.16
N GLU A 108 11.59 2.00 -5.81
CA GLU A 108 11.86 1.79 -7.22
C GLU A 108 11.26 2.91 -8.08
N ARG A 109 10.08 3.38 -7.71
CA ARG A 109 9.35 4.39 -8.49
C ARG A 109 9.60 5.82 -8.03
N GLY A 110 10.34 6.02 -6.93
CA GLY A 110 10.49 7.35 -6.33
C GLY A 110 9.19 7.89 -5.77
N SER A 111 8.31 7.00 -5.32
CA SER A 111 6.99 7.37 -4.79
C SER A 111 7.01 7.45 -3.27
N LYS A 112 6.03 8.17 -2.70
CA LYS A 112 5.78 8.16 -1.26
C LYS A 112 4.85 6.99 -0.92
N VAL A 113 4.86 6.57 0.34
CA VAL A 113 3.88 5.62 0.87
C VAL A 113 2.94 6.37 1.81
N ALA A 114 1.63 6.23 1.57
CA ALA A 114 0.61 6.69 2.50
C ALA A 114 0.17 5.52 3.37
N THR A 115 0.32 5.64 4.67
CA THR A 115 0.02 4.57 5.61
C THR A 115 -0.30 5.15 6.98
N PHE A 116 -1.11 4.43 7.76
CA PHE A 116 -1.29 4.73 9.17
C PHE A 116 -0.26 4.05 10.05
N ASN A 117 0.56 3.17 9.46
CA ASN A 117 1.60 2.42 10.15
C ASN A 117 2.97 3.08 9.95
N LEU A 118 3.08 4.34 10.34
CA LEU A 118 4.29 5.15 10.13
C LEU A 118 5.53 4.51 10.74
N ARG A 119 5.38 3.89 11.91
CA ARG A 119 6.48 3.29 12.63
C ARG A 119 7.24 2.25 11.81
N HIS A 120 6.52 1.37 11.12
CA HIS A 120 7.14 0.33 10.30
C HIS A 120 7.88 0.91 9.11
N PHE A 121 7.23 1.78 8.36
CA PHE A 121 7.80 2.33 7.13
C PHE A 121 8.91 3.35 7.40
N ALA A 122 8.90 4.01 8.56
CA ALA A 122 9.95 4.97 8.94
C ALA A 122 11.32 4.31 9.07
N GLN A 123 11.38 2.99 9.25
CA GLN A 123 12.63 2.25 9.36
C GLN A 123 13.31 2.01 8.01
N VAL A 124 12.61 2.27 6.92
CA VAL A 124 13.16 2.07 5.57
C VAL A 124 13.86 3.34 5.13
N LYS A 125 15.18 3.25 4.96
CA LYS A 125 16.00 4.40 4.55
C LYS A 125 15.63 4.88 3.15
N GLY A 126 15.53 6.19 3.00
CA GLY A 126 15.25 6.81 1.70
C GLY A 126 13.79 6.82 1.31
N LEU A 127 12.91 6.23 2.11
CA LEU A 127 11.48 6.19 1.81
C LEU A 127 10.76 7.39 2.41
N ALA A 128 10.00 8.10 1.59
CA ALA A 128 9.12 9.17 2.06
C ALA A 128 7.78 8.56 2.46
N VAL A 129 7.32 8.86 3.66
CA VAL A 129 6.12 8.27 4.25
C VAL A 129 5.21 9.39 4.73
N ILE A 130 3.91 9.28 4.44
CA ILE A 130 2.92 10.24 4.93
C ILE A 130 1.77 9.50 5.59
N GLU A 131 1.19 10.11 6.61
CA GLU A 131 -0.04 9.61 7.22
C GLU A 131 -1.23 10.34 6.60
N PRO A 132 -2.23 9.61 6.10
CA PRO A 132 -3.40 10.25 5.51
C PRO A 132 -4.24 10.98 6.57
N ARG A 133 -4.39 12.30 6.38
CA ARG A 133 -5.20 13.13 7.28
C ARG A 133 -5.81 14.30 6.53
#